data_05449cefb3076a871bef30a48bf05ec6
#
_entry.id   05449cefb3076a871bef30a48bf05ec6
#
_cell.length_a   1.000
_cell.length_b   1.000
_cell.length_c   1.000
_cell.angle_alpha   90.00
_cell.angle_beta   90.00
_cell.angle_gamma   90.00
#
_symmetry.space_group_name_H-M   'P 1'
#
loop_
_entity.id
_entity.type
_entity.pdbx_description
1 polymer ?
#
loop_
_entity_poly.entity_id
_entity_poly.type
_entity_poly.pdbx_seq_one_letter_code
_entity_poly.pdbx_strand_id
1 'polypeptide(L)'
;SCDFQYDENINAGYIQLDAKFSSVSLEAGLRLENTRIEGEQSGNAYQRDSSFTNHYTHLFPTLSVQYALRNGNSLSLTYGKRIVRPNYRDLNPFVYIHDEYTYDKGNTLLRPELSDNLELAYIHGDLFRVGLAFNYTKDVIIKSYLDQGNYVVYVSPENLSSRVSVGPRLSTSQLPLTSFWNVNVSASLIYNRYRLPENYQVKVNKRWTPNIGISNQF
;
A
#
# COMPACT_ATOMS: atom_id res chain seq x y z
N SER A 1 -13.44 14.49 29.58
CA SER A 1 -12.50 14.22 28.47
C SER A 1 -12.76 12.82 27.96
N CYS A 2 -12.71 12.63 26.67
CA CYS A 2 -12.68 11.32 26.07
C CYS A 2 -11.23 10.91 25.88
N ASP A 3 -10.87 9.71 26.27
CA ASP A 3 -9.51 9.17 26.11
C ASP A 3 -9.58 7.88 25.28
N PHE A 4 -8.62 7.73 24.36
CA PHE A 4 -8.49 6.53 23.55
C PHE A 4 -7.05 6.04 23.62
N GLN A 5 -6.88 4.88 24.24
CA GLN A 5 -5.61 4.18 24.33
C GLN A 5 -5.53 3.12 23.22
N TYR A 6 -4.40 3.09 22.53
CA TYR A 6 -4.11 2.15 21.45
C TYR A 6 -2.76 1.51 21.70
N ASP A 7 -2.75 0.18 21.74
CA ASP A 7 -1.57 -0.65 21.88
C ASP A 7 -1.44 -1.60 20.68
N GLU A 8 -0.28 -1.62 20.05
CA GLU A 8 0.05 -2.53 18.97
C GLU A 8 1.32 -3.33 19.29
N ASN A 9 1.20 -4.65 19.26
CA ASN A 9 2.32 -5.57 19.44
C ASN A 9 2.53 -6.40 18.17
N ILE A 10 3.76 -6.33 17.60
CA ILE A 10 4.12 -7.04 16.38
C ILE A 10 5.33 -7.93 16.69
N ASN A 11 5.15 -9.23 16.51
CA ASN A 11 6.22 -10.21 16.57
C ASN A 11 6.48 -10.72 15.15
N ALA A 12 7.75 -10.73 14.73
CA ALA A 12 8.13 -11.16 13.39
C ALA A 12 9.39 -12.03 13.42
N GLY A 13 9.37 -13.06 12.58
CA GLY A 13 10.54 -13.87 12.25
C GLY A 13 10.73 -13.87 10.73
N TYR A 14 11.98 -13.93 10.26
CA TYR A 14 12.28 -13.97 8.83
C TYR A 14 13.44 -14.91 8.53
N ILE A 15 13.43 -15.44 7.30
CA ILE A 15 14.53 -16.18 6.69
C ILE A 15 14.80 -15.57 5.31
N GLN A 16 16.05 -15.56 4.90
CA GLN A 16 16.49 -15.10 3.59
C GLN A 16 17.50 -16.07 3.00
N LEU A 17 17.41 -16.28 1.71
CA LEU A 17 18.32 -17.07 0.89
C LEU A 17 18.85 -16.20 -0.25
N ASP A 18 20.16 -16.12 -0.37
CA ASP A 18 20.86 -15.44 -1.45
C ASP A 18 21.69 -16.48 -2.21
N ALA A 19 21.54 -16.53 -3.53
CA ALA A 19 22.28 -17.44 -4.39
C ALA A 19 22.74 -16.72 -5.65
N LYS A 20 23.98 -16.97 -6.05
CA LYS A 20 24.56 -16.40 -7.26
C LYS A 20 25.14 -17.52 -8.13
N PHE A 21 24.62 -17.60 -9.33
CA PHE A 21 25.08 -18.52 -10.37
C PHE A 21 25.61 -17.66 -11.52
N SER A 22 26.62 -18.07 -12.24
CA SER A 22 27.20 -17.36 -13.39
C SER A 22 26.49 -16.06 -13.85
N SER A 23 25.31 -16.18 -14.44
CA SER A 23 24.53 -15.04 -14.96
C SER A 23 23.23 -14.74 -14.18
N VAL A 24 22.91 -15.52 -13.13
CA VAL A 24 21.66 -15.36 -12.35
C VAL A 24 22.00 -15.04 -10.92
N SER A 25 21.42 -13.98 -10.39
CA SER A 25 21.38 -13.67 -8.95
C SER A 25 19.95 -13.88 -8.46
N LEU A 26 19.79 -14.63 -7.39
CA LEU A 26 18.53 -14.97 -6.74
C LEU A 26 18.57 -14.51 -5.30
N GLU A 27 17.55 -13.80 -4.88
CA GLU A 27 17.28 -13.47 -3.49
C GLU A 27 15.83 -13.86 -3.18
N ALA A 28 15.63 -14.71 -2.18
CA ALA A 28 14.32 -15.14 -1.73
C ALA A 28 14.20 -14.95 -0.23
N GLY A 29 13.11 -14.34 0.20
CA GLY A 29 12.84 -14.08 1.61
C GLY A 29 11.45 -14.52 2.02
N LEU A 30 11.32 -14.88 3.28
CA LEU A 30 10.04 -15.19 3.89
C LEU A 30 9.98 -14.60 5.29
N ARG A 31 8.99 -13.74 5.54
CA ARG A 31 8.73 -13.13 6.83
C ARG A 31 7.35 -13.52 7.33
N LEU A 32 7.28 -14.03 8.55
CA LEU A 32 6.06 -14.28 9.28
C LEU A 32 5.85 -13.18 10.31
N GLU A 33 4.69 -12.55 10.30
CA GLU A 33 4.30 -11.56 11.31
C GLU A 33 3.03 -11.98 12.02
N ASN A 34 3.04 -11.85 13.35
CA ASN A 34 1.91 -11.94 14.22
C ASN A 34 1.67 -10.56 14.84
N THR A 35 0.48 -10.02 14.67
CA THR A 35 0.09 -8.69 15.15
C THR A 35 -1.09 -8.83 16.09
N ARG A 36 -1.01 -8.17 17.26
CA ARG A 36 -2.11 -7.97 18.21
C ARG A 36 -2.31 -6.48 18.40
N ILE A 37 -3.54 -6.03 18.23
CA ILE A 37 -3.96 -4.65 18.43
C ILE A 37 -5.03 -4.64 19.50
N GLU A 38 -4.89 -3.74 20.48
CA GLU A 38 -5.86 -3.50 21.53
C GLU A 38 -6.20 -2.02 21.53
N GLY A 39 -7.48 -1.70 21.60
CA GLY A 39 -7.97 -0.34 21.73
C GLY A 39 -8.98 -0.24 22.86
N GLU A 40 -8.78 0.74 23.73
CA GLU A 40 -9.69 1.04 24.84
C GLU A 40 -10.12 2.50 24.76
N GLN A 41 -11.41 2.70 24.79
CA GLN A 41 -12.04 4.02 24.84
C GLN A 41 -12.70 4.23 26.19
N SER A 42 -12.27 5.25 26.90
CA SER A 42 -12.99 5.76 28.06
C SER A 42 -14.06 6.75 27.60
N GLY A 43 -15.30 6.39 27.81
CA GLY A 43 -16.45 7.19 27.40
C GLY A 43 -16.69 8.43 28.27
N ASN A 44 -17.79 9.11 27.97
CA ASN A 44 -18.28 10.26 28.75
C ASN A 44 -19.80 10.19 28.89
N ALA A 45 -20.45 11.29 29.30
CA ALA A 45 -21.91 11.36 29.45
C ALA A 45 -22.68 11.05 28.13
N TYR A 46 -22.03 11.13 26.96
CA TYR A 46 -22.65 10.99 25.63
C TYR A 46 -22.19 9.73 24.89
N GLN A 47 -21.02 9.19 25.23
CA GLN A 47 -20.42 8.01 24.56
C GLN A 47 -20.01 7.00 25.62
N ARG A 48 -20.34 5.72 25.39
CA ARG A 48 -20.03 4.62 26.31
C ARG A 48 -18.58 4.18 26.16
N ASP A 49 -18.06 3.54 27.22
CA ASP A 49 -16.81 2.81 27.14
C ASP A 49 -16.88 1.75 26.05
N SER A 50 -15.78 1.54 25.35
CA SER A 50 -15.67 0.55 24.29
C SER A 50 -14.25 0.02 24.23
N SER A 51 -14.12 -1.28 23.97
CA SER A 51 -12.82 -1.91 23.74
C SER A 51 -12.91 -2.85 22.55
N PHE A 52 -11.77 -3.06 21.88
CA PHE A 52 -11.64 -4.04 20.82
C PHE A 52 -10.26 -4.68 20.85
N THR A 53 -10.18 -5.90 20.33
CA THR A 53 -8.92 -6.62 20.13
C THR A 53 -8.93 -7.22 18.73
N ASN A 54 -7.91 -6.89 17.93
CA ASN A 54 -7.68 -7.49 16.62
C ASN A 54 -6.40 -8.32 16.66
N HIS A 55 -6.47 -9.53 16.13
CA HIS A 55 -5.34 -10.44 16.05
C HIS A 55 -5.26 -11.07 14.67
N TYR A 56 -4.09 -10.98 14.03
CA TYR A 56 -3.86 -11.58 12.72
C TYR A 56 -2.41 -12.01 12.52
N THR A 57 -2.25 -13.04 11.68
CA THR A 57 -0.94 -13.55 11.29
C THR A 57 -0.84 -13.56 9.78
N HIS A 58 0.24 -13.00 9.24
CA HIS A 58 0.45 -12.92 7.81
C HIS A 58 1.86 -13.38 7.42
N LEU A 59 1.96 -13.95 6.23
CA LEU A 59 3.18 -14.38 5.60
C LEU A 59 3.54 -13.43 4.45
N PHE A 60 4.79 -12.97 4.43
CA PHE A 60 5.31 -12.01 3.46
C PHE A 60 6.48 -12.63 2.68
N PRO A 61 6.20 -13.34 1.57
CA PRO A 61 7.23 -13.79 0.66
C PRO A 61 7.80 -12.63 -0.14
N THR A 62 9.09 -12.69 -0.42
CA THR A 62 9.81 -11.84 -1.35
C THR A 62 10.66 -12.68 -2.30
N LEU A 63 10.79 -12.25 -3.54
CA LEU A 63 11.63 -12.87 -4.55
C LEU A 63 12.23 -11.80 -5.44
N SER A 64 13.54 -11.87 -5.65
CA SER A 64 14.24 -11.06 -6.63
C SER A 64 15.13 -11.97 -7.48
N VAL A 65 14.93 -11.91 -8.77
CA VAL A 65 15.76 -12.65 -9.76
C VAL A 65 16.33 -11.63 -10.72
N GLN A 66 17.65 -11.62 -10.83
CA GLN A 66 18.35 -10.80 -11.82
C GLN A 66 19.14 -11.69 -12.76
N TYR A 67 18.90 -11.54 -14.05
CA TYR A 67 19.63 -12.24 -15.11
C TYR A 67 20.53 -11.26 -15.84
N ALA A 68 21.85 -11.48 -15.72
CA ALA A 68 22.85 -10.67 -16.39
C ALA A 68 22.87 -11.01 -17.90
N LEU A 69 22.69 -9.98 -18.71
CA LEU A 69 22.82 -10.01 -20.16
C LEU A 69 24.23 -9.58 -20.57
N ARG A 70 24.48 -9.52 -21.87
CA ARG A 70 25.74 -8.99 -22.40
C ARG A 70 25.78 -7.47 -22.23
N ASN A 71 27.00 -6.90 -22.24
CA ASN A 71 27.27 -5.44 -22.23
C ASN A 71 26.72 -4.71 -20.99
N GLY A 72 26.76 -5.36 -19.81
CA GLY A 72 26.32 -4.73 -18.57
C GLY A 72 24.82 -4.55 -18.41
N ASN A 73 24.02 -5.10 -19.31
CA ASN A 73 22.55 -5.08 -19.22
C ASN A 73 22.02 -6.23 -18.36
N SER A 74 20.82 -6.09 -17.84
CA SER A 74 20.18 -7.16 -17.09
C SER A 74 18.64 -7.12 -17.19
N LEU A 75 18.02 -8.28 -16.95
CA LEU A 75 16.60 -8.45 -16.70
C LEU A 75 16.40 -8.66 -15.20
N SER A 76 15.40 -8.03 -14.64
CA SER A 76 15.06 -8.13 -13.22
C SER A 76 13.59 -8.50 -13.07
N LEU A 77 13.30 -9.54 -12.30
CA LEU A 77 11.96 -9.90 -11.86
C LEU A 77 11.92 -9.79 -10.34
N THR A 78 11.00 -8.97 -9.83
CA THR A 78 10.80 -8.82 -8.38
C THR A 78 9.36 -9.11 -8.02
N TYR A 79 9.19 -9.81 -6.91
CA TYR A 79 7.90 -10.04 -6.29
C TYR A 79 8.00 -9.76 -4.79
N GLY A 80 6.94 -9.19 -4.21
CA GLY A 80 6.88 -9.02 -2.77
C GLY A 80 5.47 -8.76 -2.28
N LYS A 81 5.11 -9.42 -1.18
CA LYS A 81 3.86 -9.16 -0.47
C LYS A 81 4.08 -8.13 0.62
N ARG A 82 3.14 -7.19 0.77
CA ARG A 82 3.21 -6.09 1.76
C ARG A 82 1.88 -5.93 2.49
N ILE A 83 1.97 -5.33 3.67
CA ILE A 83 0.83 -4.97 4.51
C ILE A 83 0.81 -3.47 4.75
N VAL A 84 -0.40 -2.88 4.71
CA VAL A 84 -0.67 -1.53 5.20
C VAL A 84 -1.73 -1.66 6.29
N ARG A 85 -1.34 -1.34 7.51
CA ARG A 85 -2.24 -1.41 8.67
C ARG A 85 -3.15 -0.19 8.71
N PRO A 86 -4.39 -0.34 9.22
CA PRO A 86 -5.25 0.81 9.49
C PRO A 86 -4.54 1.80 10.41
N ASN A 87 -4.76 3.08 10.18
CA ASN A 87 -4.28 4.10 11.09
C ASN A 87 -5.08 4.03 12.41
N TYR A 88 -4.46 4.33 13.55
CA TYR A 88 -5.13 4.33 14.85
C TYR A 88 -6.38 5.25 14.88
N ARG A 89 -6.37 6.36 14.12
CA ARG A 89 -7.53 7.25 13.98
C ARG A 89 -8.68 6.58 13.27
N ASP A 90 -8.39 5.74 12.29
CA ASP A 90 -9.41 5.00 11.53
C ASP A 90 -10.05 3.88 12.38
N LEU A 91 -9.35 3.41 13.43
CA LEU A 91 -9.84 2.42 14.39
C LEU A 91 -10.56 3.05 15.59
N ASN A 92 -10.40 4.35 15.82
CA ASN A 92 -10.97 5.05 16.97
C ASN A 92 -12.51 5.12 16.85
N PRO A 93 -13.28 4.47 17.75
CA PRO A 93 -14.73 4.42 17.66
C PRO A 93 -15.46 5.73 18.03
N PHE A 94 -14.73 6.77 18.44
CA PHE A 94 -15.33 8.07 18.73
C PHE A 94 -16.02 8.67 17.50
N VAL A 95 -17.16 9.29 17.77
CA VAL A 95 -17.89 10.09 16.80
C VAL A 95 -17.43 11.54 16.92
N TYR A 96 -16.84 12.06 15.84
CA TYR A 96 -16.46 13.45 15.71
C TYR A 96 -17.53 14.18 14.89
N ILE A 97 -18.04 15.28 15.43
CA ILE A 97 -19.07 16.09 14.79
C ILE A 97 -18.37 17.18 13.98
N HIS A 98 -18.52 17.17 12.65
CA HIS A 98 -18.06 18.24 11.78
C HIS A 98 -19.06 19.39 11.68
N ASP A 99 -20.34 19.02 11.48
CA ASP A 99 -21.47 19.94 11.43
C ASP A 99 -22.75 19.19 11.85
N GLU A 100 -23.91 19.84 11.74
CA GLU A 100 -25.21 19.27 12.13
C GLU A 100 -25.59 18.00 11.37
N TYR A 101 -24.96 17.73 10.23
CA TYR A 101 -25.32 16.65 9.32
C TYR A 101 -24.19 15.67 9.05
N THR A 102 -22.94 16.03 9.39
CA THR A 102 -21.75 15.24 9.05
C THR A 102 -20.97 14.79 10.28
N TYR A 103 -20.79 13.50 10.41
CA TYR A 103 -20.12 12.87 11.55
C TYR A 103 -19.00 11.95 11.03
N ASP A 104 -17.78 12.07 11.56
CA ASP A 104 -16.72 11.09 11.35
C ASP A 104 -16.74 10.04 12.45
N LYS A 105 -16.63 8.77 12.07
CA LYS A 105 -16.54 7.64 13.00
C LYS A 105 -15.51 6.63 12.46
N GLY A 106 -14.56 6.24 13.32
CA GLY A 106 -13.66 5.14 12.99
C GLY A 106 -14.36 3.78 13.01
N ASN A 107 -13.67 2.77 12.49
CA ASN A 107 -14.18 1.41 12.38
C ASN A 107 -13.19 0.43 13.02
N THR A 108 -13.54 -0.11 14.18
CA THR A 108 -12.71 -1.06 14.93
C THR A 108 -12.54 -2.43 14.24
N LEU A 109 -13.38 -2.72 13.23
CA LEU A 109 -13.37 -3.97 12.47
C LEU A 109 -12.48 -3.91 11.23
N LEU A 110 -11.73 -2.81 11.02
CA LEU A 110 -10.84 -2.69 9.88
C LEU A 110 -9.77 -3.78 9.88
N ARG A 111 -9.60 -4.36 8.70
CA ARG A 111 -8.50 -5.29 8.39
C ARG A 111 -7.39 -4.55 7.66
N PRO A 112 -6.14 -5.00 7.80
CA PRO A 112 -5.04 -4.42 7.03
C PRO A 112 -5.21 -4.70 5.52
N GLU A 113 -4.76 -3.76 4.72
CA GLU A 113 -4.60 -3.96 3.28
C GLU A 113 -3.42 -4.89 3.02
N LEU A 114 -3.61 -5.87 2.16
CA LEU A 114 -2.56 -6.78 1.71
C LEU A 114 -2.33 -6.58 0.21
N SER A 115 -1.07 -6.36 -0.17
CA SER A 115 -0.73 -6.15 -1.57
C SER A 115 0.35 -7.11 -2.07
N ASP A 116 0.09 -7.70 -3.23
CA ASP A 116 1.04 -8.47 -4.02
C ASP A 116 1.62 -7.56 -5.11
N ASN A 117 2.94 -7.41 -5.15
CA ASN A 117 3.66 -6.54 -6.06
C ASN A 117 4.56 -7.37 -6.94
N LEU A 118 4.44 -7.24 -8.25
CA LEU A 118 5.27 -7.90 -9.25
C LEU A 118 5.82 -6.85 -10.21
N GLU A 119 7.11 -6.89 -10.50
CA GLU A 119 7.73 -6.05 -11.52
C GLU A 119 8.71 -6.84 -12.35
N LEU A 120 8.57 -6.73 -13.67
CA LEU A 120 9.56 -7.18 -14.64
C LEU A 120 10.21 -5.94 -15.25
N ALA A 121 11.55 -5.87 -15.23
CA ALA A 121 12.27 -4.73 -15.74
C ALA A 121 13.51 -5.12 -16.56
N TYR A 122 13.81 -4.33 -17.57
CA TYR A 122 15.08 -4.30 -18.30
C TYR A 122 15.91 -3.13 -17.77
N ILE A 123 17.17 -3.40 -17.47
CA ILE A 123 18.14 -2.46 -16.95
C ILE A 123 19.27 -2.32 -17.96
N HIS A 124 19.51 -1.13 -18.44
CA HIS A 124 20.57 -0.83 -19.41
C HIS A 124 21.76 -0.17 -18.71
N GLY A 125 22.74 -0.98 -18.35
CA GLY A 125 23.87 -0.52 -17.55
C GLY A 125 23.41 0.24 -16.30
N ASP A 126 24.02 1.42 -16.08
CA ASP A 126 23.65 2.33 -15.00
C ASP A 126 22.78 3.49 -15.50
N LEU A 127 22.35 3.46 -16.77
CA LEU A 127 21.69 4.62 -17.40
C LEU A 127 20.19 4.65 -17.17
N PHE A 128 19.50 3.55 -17.47
CA PHE A 128 18.05 3.51 -17.33
C PHE A 128 17.49 2.14 -16.99
N ARG A 129 16.32 2.16 -16.40
CA ARG A 129 15.48 1.00 -16.10
C ARG A 129 14.09 1.23 -16.71
N VAL A 130 13.63 0.26 -17.52
CA VAL A 130 12.26 0.22 -18.04
C VAL A 130 11.58 -1.03 -17.52
N GLY A 131 10.43 -0.91 -16.93
CA GLY A 131 9.72 -2.05 -16.35
C GLY A 131 8.22 -1.98 -16.54
N LEU A 132 7.58 -3.12 -16.34
CA LEU A 132 6.15 -3.27 -16.21
C LEU A 132 5.84 -3.69 -14.78
N ALA A 133 5.07 -2.88 -14.07
CA ALA A 133 4.65 -3.13 -12.70
C ALA A 133 3.21 -3.61 -12.66
N PHE A 134 2.96 -4.61 -11.83
CA PHE A 134 1.64 -5.12 -11.47
C PHE A 134 1.49 -5.12 -9.97
N ASN A 135 0.37 -4.62 -9.47
CA ASN A 135 0.02 -4.65 -8.06
C ASN A 135 -1.43 -5.10 -7.90
N TYR A 136 -1.66 -6.03 -6.99
CA TYR A 136 -2.99 -6.40 -6.53
C TYR A 136 -3.10 -6.12 -5.03
N THR A 137 -4.04 -5.27 -4.63
CA THR A 137 -4.31 -4.94 -3.22
C THR A 137 -5.69 -5.45 -2.85
N LYS A 138 -5.75 -6.24 -1.78
CA LYS A 138 -6.97 -6.74 -1.15
C LYS A 138 -7.31 -5.90 0.07
N ASP A 139 -8.60 -5.85 0.42
CA ASP A 139 -9.13 -5.16 1.60
C ASP A 139 -8.75 -3.66 1.66
N VAL A 140 -8.76 -2.99 0.49
CA VAL A 140 -8.45 -1.54 0.38
C VAL A 140 -9.36 -0.74 1.29
N ILE A 141 -8.78 0.11 2.14
CA ILE A 141 -9.49 0.97 3.07
C ILE A 141 -9.92 2.25 2.34
N ILE A 142 -11.20 2.48 2.27
CA ILE A 142 -11.79 3.66 1.62
C ILE A 142 -12.76 4.32 2.59
N LYS A 143 -12.78 5.64 2.65
CA LYS A 143 -13.82 6.39 3.38
C LYS A 143 -15.16 6.22 2.67
N SER A 144 -16.13 5.69 3.39
CA SER A 144 -17.50 5.47 2.96
C SER A 144 -18.41 6.53 3.58
N TYR A 145 -19.40 6.98 2.80
CA TYR A 145 -20.43 7.92 3.24
C TYR A 145 -21.70 7.12 3.47
N LEU A 146 -22.06 6.92 4.73
CA LEU A 146 -23.21 6.13 5.16
C LEU A 146 -24.37 7.09 5.48
N ASP A 147 -25.36 7.12 4.58
CA ASP A 147 -26.60 7.87 4.81
C ASP A 147 -27.41 7.21 5.92
N GLN A 148 -27.69 7.95 6.99
CA GLN A 148 -28.52 7.52 8.13
C GLN A 148 -29.96 8.01 8.04
N GLY A 149 -30.32 8.68 6.93
CA GLY A 149 -31.59 9.38 6.79
C GLY A 149 -31.58 10.76 7.49
N ASN A 150 -32.64 11.55 7.28
CA ASN A 150 -32.79 12.89 7.82
C ASN A 150 -31.60 13.83 7.51
N TYR A 151 -30.97 13.65 6.36
CA TYR A 151 -29.77 14.38 5.89
C TYR A 151 -28.50 14.12 6.69
N VAL A 152 -28.49 13.14 7.61
CA VAL A 152 -27.32 12.79 8.42
C VAL A 152 -26.43 11.80 7.69
N VAL A 153 -25.14 12.11 7.56
CA VAL A 153 -24.13 11.29 6.91
C VAL A 153 -23.00 10.95 7.90
N TYR A 154 -22.72 9.64 8.05
CA TYR A 154 -21.52 9.18 8.72
C TYR A 154 -20.42 8.93 7.69
N VAL A 155 -19.25 9.50 7.93
CA VAL A 155 -18.03 9.21 7.19
C VAL A 155 -17.24 8.17 7.99
N SER A 156 -17.06 6.98 7.44
CA SER A 156 -16.37 5.88 8.12
C SER A 156 -15.42 5.17 7.16
N PRO A 157 -14.20 4.82 7.61
CA PRO A 157 -13.31 3.97 6.82
C PRO A 157 -13.81 2.52 6.81
N GLU A 158 -13.80 1.89 5.63
CA GLU A 158 -14.24 0.50 5.43
C GLU A 158 -13.33 -0.24 4.46
N ASN A 159 -13.19 -1.55 4.65
CA ASN A 159 -12.52 -2.44 3.70
C ASN A 159 -13.47 -2.77 2.54
N LEU A 160 -13.61 -1.89 1.60
CA LEU A 160 -14.66 -1.99 0.57
C LEU A 160 -14.19 -2.58 -0.75
N SER A 161 -12.91 -2.71 -0.99
CA SER A 161 -12.45 -2.89 -2.35
C SER A 161 -11.25 -3.81 -2.50
N SER A 162 -11.10 -4.31 -3.72
CA SER A 162 -9.81 -4.72 -4.23
C SER A 162 -9.36 -3.77 -5.33
N ARG A 163 -8.06 -3.56 -5.44
CA ARG A 163 -7.44 -2.73 -6.47
C ARG A 163 -6.44 -3.55 -7.27
N VAL A 164 -6.56 -3.48 -8.58
CA VAL A 164 -5.54 -3.92 -9.54
C VAL A 164 -4.90 -2.68 -10.13
N SER A 165 -3.57 -2.62 -10.11
CA SER A 165 -2.79 -1.54 -10.73
C SER A 165 -1.76 -2.17 -11.67
N VAL A 166 -1.68 -1.69 -12.90
CA VAL A 166 -0.70 -2.17 -13.89
C VAL A 166 -0.23 -1.02 -14.75
N GLY A 167 1.06 -1.01 -15.09
CA GLY A 167 1.56 -0.03 -16.04
C GLY A 167 3.07 0.04 -16.14
N PRO A 168 3.56 0.69 -17.19
CA PRO A 168 4.98 0.90 -17.42
C PRO A 168 5.57 1.91 -16.44
N ARG A 169 6.85 1.68 -16.14
CA ARG A 169 7.73 2.59 -15.38
C ARG A 169 9.04 2.77 -16.11
N LEU A 170 9.53 3.99 -16.12
CA LEU A 170 10.85 4.37 -16.59
C LEU A 170 11.56 5.11 -15.47
N SER A 171 12.80 4.77 -15.21
CA SER A 171 13.69 5.57 -14.37
C SER A 171 15.07 5.64 -15.00
N THR A 172 15.69 6.80 -14.90
CA THR A 172 17.07 7.00 -15.33
C THR A 172 17.93 7.36 -14.13
N SER A 173 19.21 7.07 -14.21
CA SER A 173 20.16 7.44 -13.18
C SER A 173 21.31 8.22 -13.83
N GLN A 174 21.47 9.48 -13.41
CA GLN A 174 22.56 10.34 -13.82
C GLN A 174 22.82 10.40 -15.33
N LEU A 175 21.74 10.64 -16.13
CA LEU A 175 21.90 10.88 -17.57
C LEU A 175 22.77 12.11 -17.79
N PRO A 176 23.99 11.98 -18.32
CA PRO A 176 24.85 13.11 -18.56
C PRO A 176 24.34 13.93 -19.76
N LEU A 177 23.84 15.12 -19.53
CA LEU A 177 23.49 16.07 -20.59
C LEU A 177 24.71 16.88 -21.01
N THR A 178 25.57 17.24 -20.04
CA THR A 178 26.86 17.88 -20.26
C THR A 178 27.88 17.31 -19.27
N SER A 179 29.13 17.74 -19.37
CA SER A 179 30.19 17.31 -18.43
C SER A 179 29.95 17.74 -16.96
N PHE A 180 29.07 18.72 -16.72
CA PHE A 180 28.77 19.27 -15.40
C PHE A 180 27.28 19.17 -15.02
N TRP A 181 26.43 18.58 -15.89
CA TRP A 181 25.00 18.53 -15.65
C TRP A 181 24.43 17.11 -15.91
N ASN A 182 23.93 16.50 -14.86
CA ASN A 182 23.25 15.20 -14.91
C ASN A 182 21.75 15.37 -14.61
N VAL A 183 20.93 14.56 -15.23
CA VAL A 183 19.47 14.57 -15.04
C VAL A 183 18.99 13.17 -14.70
N ASN A 184 18.13 13.10 -13.68
CA ASN A 184 17.35 11.89 -13.39
C ASN A 184 15.91 12.13 -13.82
N VAL A 185 15.36 11.18 -14.57
CA VAL A 185 13.96 11.20 -14.99
C VAL A 185 13.27 9.97 -14.43
N SER A 186 12.11 10.16 -13.84
CA SER A 186 11.20 9.07 -13.49
C SER A 186 9.86 9.31 -14.14
N ALA A 187 9.31 8.30 -14.80
CA ALA A 187 8.01 8.38 -15.44
C ALA A 187 7.22 7.08 -15.22
N SER A 188 5.94 7.19 -14.99
CA SER A 188 5.05 6.03 -14.95
C SER A 188 3.65 6.39 -15.42
N LEU A 189 2.98 5.42 -16.02
CA LEU A 189 1.58 5.52 -16.40
C LEU A 189 0.85 4.28 -15.88
N ILE A 190 0.14 4.45 -14.77
CA ILE A 190 -0.48 3.34 -14.05
C ILE A 190 -1.98 3.33 -14.28
N TYR A 191 -2.49 2.22 -14.81
CA TYR A 191 -3.91 1.93 -14.87
C TYR A 191 -4.36 1.30 -13.57
N ASN A 192 -5.33 1.93 -12.89
CA ASN A 192 -5.93 1.44 -11.65
C ASN A 192 -7.37 1.03 -11.90
N ARG A 193 -7.74 -0.14 -11.40
CA ARG A 193 -9.10 -0.67 -11.42
C ARG A 193 -9.49 -1.06 -10.01
N TYR A 194 -10.49 -0.38 -9.46
CA TYR A 194 -11.11 -0.73 -8.17
C TYR A 194 -12.35 -1.56 -8.39
N ARG A 195 -12.54 -2.61 -7.63
CA ARG A 195 -13.76 -3.41 -7.58
C ARG A 195 -14.42 -3.17 -6.22
N LEU A 196 -15.56 -2.52 -6.23
CA LEU A 196 -16.38 -2.24 -5.06
C LEU A 196 -17.41 -3.38 -4.84
N PRO A 197 -17.94 -3.55 -3.61
CA PRO A 197 -19.01 -4.51 -3.32
C PRO A 197 -20.28 -4.26 -4.14
N GLU A 198 -21.13 -5.27 -4.24
CA GLU A 198 -22.33 -5.24 -5.11
C GLU A 198 -23.41 -4.24 -4.66
N ASN A 199 -23.43 -3.87 -3.39
CA ASN A 199 -24.34 -2.89 -2.81
C ASN A 199 -24.02 -1.43 -3.17
N TYR A 200 -22.86 -1.18 -3.80
CA TYR A 200 -22.49 0.16 -4.28
C TYR A 200 -23.04 0.42 -5.69
N GLN A 201 -23.51 1.65 -5.95
CA GLN A 201 -24.00 2.06 -7.28
C GLN A 201 -22.92 1.96 -8.36
N VAL A 202 -21.66 2.26 -8.00
CA VAL A 202 -20.50 2.14 -8.89
C VAL A 202 -19.70 0.89 -8.51
N LYS A 203 -19.91 -0.20 -9.25
CA LYS A 203 -19.23 -1.49 -8.99
C LYS A 203 -17.75 -1.53 -9.38
N VAL A 204 -17.34 -0.72 -10.35
CA VAL A 204 -15.96 -0.67 -10.86
C VAL A 204 -15.57 0.77 -11.17
N ASN A 205 -14.50 1.22 -10.56
CA ASN A 205 -13.88 2.50 -10.88
C ASN A 205 -12.54 2.25 -11.59
N LYS A 206 -12.30 2.94 -12.70
CA LYS A 206 -11.10 2.82 -13.54
C LYS A 206 -10.44 4.19 -13.68
N ARG A 207 -9.12 4.24 -13.47
CA ARG A 207 -8.37 5.49 -13.54
C ARG A 207 -6.96 5.27 -14.09
N TRP A 208 -6.53 6.13 -15.00
CA TRP A 208 -5.13 6.29 -15.36
C TRP A 208 -4.46 7.34 -14.48
N THR A 209 -3.27 7.05 -14.01
CA THR A 209 -2.49 7.95 -13.17
C THR A 209 -1.10 8.11 -13.77
N PRO A 210 -0.83 9.21 -14.50
CA PRO A 210 0.51 9.56 -14.94
C PRO A 210 1.30 10.17 -13.77
N ASN A 211 2.58 9.82 -13.67
CA ASN A 211 3.55 10.47 -12.78
C ASN A 211 4.81 10.75 -13.57
N ILE A 212 5.36 11.95 -13.43
CA ILE A 212 6.63 12.36 -14.02
C ILE A 212 7.40 13.12 -12.94
N GLY A 213 8.65 12.73 -12.74
CA GLY A 213 9.60 13.40 -11.86
C GLY A 213 10.89 13.68 -12.61
N ILE A 214 11.45 14.87 -12.42
CA ILE A 214 12.73 15.27 -12.98
C ILE A 214 13.56 15.90 -11.86
N SER A 215 14.78 15.43 -11.69
CA SER A 215 15.74 16.05 -10.77
C SER A 215 17.05 16.34 -11.49
N ASN A 216 17.66 17.47 -11.17
CA ASN A 216 18.89 17.94 -11.77
C ASN A 216 20.01 17.88 -10.74
N GLN A 217 21.21 17.56 -11.21
CA GLN A 217 22.45 17.58 -10.44
C GLN A 217 23.52 18.29 -11.26
N PHE A 218 24.13 19.33 -10.68
CA PHE A 218 25.18 20.16 -11.26
C PHE A 218 26.51 19.89 -10.58
#